data_cd1069c4db0877cb16b87bae6704ff5b
#
_entry.id   cd1069c4db0877cb16b87bae6704ff5b
#
_cell.length_a   1.000
_cell.length_b   1.000
_cell.length_c   1.000
_cell.angle_alpha   90.00
_cell.angle_beta   90.00
_cell.angle_gamma   90.00
#
_symmetry.space_group_name_H-M   'P 1'
#
loop_
_entity.id
_entity.type
_entity.pdbx_description
1 polymer ?
#
loop_
_entity_poly.entity_id
_entity_poly.type
_entity_poly.pdbx_seq_one_letter_code
_entity_poly.pdbx_strand_id
1 'polypeptide(L)'
;MAVKVAINGFGRIGRLVLRAMADKGVLGKEIDIVALVDISNDAKYFAYQLKYDSAHGIFKGEVTSKKSKPELESDDTLVINGEATKCILATKDPSQLPWKELGVDYVIESTGLFTDSEKAKGHIAAGAKKVIISAPSNDADVTLVL
;
A
#
# COMPACT_ATOMS: atom_id res chain seq x y z
N MET A 1 -4.95 2.07 -19.15
CA MET A 1 -3.71 2.17 -18.31
C MET A 1 -4.14 2.16 -16.85
N ALA A 2 -3.60 1.25 -16.07
CA ALA A 2 -3.96 1.13 -14.65
C ALA A 2 -3.42 2.31 -13.83
N VAL A 3 -4.18 2.71 -12.81
CA VAL A 3 -3.77 3.73 -11.84
C VAL A 3 -2.79 3.11 -10.86
N LYS A 4 -1.63 3.71 -10.69
CA LYS A 4 -0.60 3.22 -9.77
C LYS A 4 -0.83 3.71 -8.36
N VAL A 5 -1.06 2.79 -7.46
CA VAL A 5 -1.39 3.05 -6.07
C VAL A 5 -0.32 2.49 -5.14
N ALA A 6 0.04 3.26 -4.12
CA ALA A 6 0.84 2.78 -3.01
C ALA A 6 0.00 2.80 -1.72
N ILE A 7 0.23 1.86 -0.83
CA ILE A 7 -0.39 1.81 0.49
C ILE A 7 0.69 2.07 1.54
N ASN A 8 0.55 3.18 2.26
CA ASN A 8 1.40 3.51 3.39
C ASN A 8 0.70 3.09 4.69
N GLY A 9 1.22 2.07 5.33
CA GLY A 9 0.62 1.38 6.45
C GLY A 9 -0.12 0.12 6.00
N PHE A 10 0.53 -1.03 6.13
CA PHE A 10 -0.04 -2.34 5.79
C PHE A 10 -0.62 -3.05 7.01
N GLY A 11 -1.22 -2.26 7.89
CA GLY A 11 -2.01 -2.70 9.00
C GLY A 11 -3.38 -3.25 8.56
N ARG A 12 -4.31 -3.34 9.49
CA ARG A 12 -5.64 -3.90 9.22
C ARG A 12 -6.36 -3.18 8.08
N ILE A 13 -6.39 -1.86 8.09
CA ILE A 13 -7.09 -1.07 7.07
C ILE A 13 -6.43 -1.20 5.70
N GLY A 14 -5.10 -1.04 5.62
CA GLY A 14 -4.37 -1.19 4.36
C GLY A 14 -4.58 -2.57 3.73
N ARG A 15 -4.54 -3.64 4.52
CA ARG A 15 -4.81 -5.00 4.05
C ARG A 15 -6.25 -5.19 3.56
N LEU A 16 -7.24 -4.62 4.26
CA LEU A 16 -8.64 -4.72 3.87
C LEU A 16 -8.94 -3.93 2.60
N VAL A 17 -8.32 -2.77 2.40
CA VAL A 17 -8.41 -2.01 1.15
C VAL A 17 -7.87 -2.85 -0.02
N LEU A 18 -6.72 -3.48 0.14
CA LEU A 18 -6.15 -4.36 -0.90
C LEU A 18 -7.08 -5.55 -1.19
N ARG A 19 -7.62 -6.19 -0.16
CA ARG A 19 -8.60 -7.28 -0.34
C ARG A 19 -9.84 -6.82 -1.10
N ALA A 20 -10.36 -5.64 -0.78
CA ALA A 20 -11.52 -5.08 -1.48
C ALA A 20 -11.25 -4.84 -2.97
N MET A 21 -10.05 -4.37 -3.32
CA MET A 21 -9.64 -4.21 -4.72
C MET A 21 -9.54 -5.55 -5.45
N ALA A 22 -9.01 -6.58 -4.77
CA ALA A 22 -8.94 -7.93 -5.33
C ALA A 22 -10.33 -8.55 -5.51
N ASP A 23 -11.20 -8.43 -4.50
CA ASP A 23 -12.58 -8.96 -4.53
C ASP A 23 -13.44 -8.29 -5.63
N LYS A 24 -13.21 -7.01 -5.88
CA LYS A 24 -13.85 -6.27 -6.99
C LYS A 24 -13.26 -6.58 -8.37
N GLY A 25 -12.17 -7.33 -8.43
CA GLY A 25 -11.51 -7.71 -9.67
C GLY A 25 -10.86 -6.55 -10.43
N VAL A 26 -10.56 -5.44 -9.74
CA VAL A 26 -9.91 -4.25 -10.34
C VAL A 26 -8.38 -4.29 -10.25
N LEU A 27 -7.83 -5.15 -9.39
CA LEU A 27 -6.40 -5.31 -9.20
C LEU A 27 -5.74 -5.90 -10.45
N GLY A 28 -4.67 -5.25 -10.93
CA GLY A 28 -3.97 -5.63 -12.15
C GLY A 28 -4.68 -5.24 -13.45
N LYS A 29 -5.84 -4.59 -13.37
CA LYS A 29 -6.62 -4.12 -14.54
C LYS A 29 -6.79 -2.60 -14.54
N GLU A 30 -7.48 -2.09 -13.53
CA GLU A 30 -7.74 -0.66 -13.35
C GLU A 30 -6.80 -0.04 -12.32
N ILE A 31 -6.35 -0.85 -11.34
CA ILE A 31 -5.48 -0.43 -10.24
C ILE A 31 -4.30 -1.39 -10.12
N ASP A 32 -3.10 -0.83 -10.12
CA ASP A 32 -1.85 -1.53 -9.81
C ASP A 32 -1.35 -1.09 -8.43
N ILE A 33 -1.25 -2.02 -7.49
CA ILE A 33 -0.58 -1.76 -6.22
C ILE A 33 0.92 -1.93 -6.41
N VAL A 34 1.62 -0.83 -6.57
CA VAL A 34 3.06 -0.83 -6.88
C VAL A 34 3.96 -0.90 -5.65
N ALA A 35 3.46 -0.44 -4.49
CA ALA A 35 4.21 -0.49 -3.24
C ALA A 35 3.32 -0.62 -2.01
N LEU A 36 3.87 -1.32 -1.02
CA LEU A 36 3.36 -1.39 0.35
C LEU A 36 4.47 -0.90 1.28
N VAL A 37 4.13 -0.03 2.21
CA VAL A 37 5.07 0.53 3.19
C VAL A 37 4.61 0.22 4.59
N ASP A 38 5.49 -0.33 5.40
CA ASP A 38 5.24 -0.56 6.83
C ASP A 38 6.54 -0.55 7.62
N ILE A 39 6.46 -0.70 8.93
CA ILE A 39 7.63 -0.79 9.84
C ILE A 39 8.52 -2.00 9.55
N SER A 40 8.06 -2.94 8.74
CA SER A 40 8.81 -4.05 8.17
C SER A 40 8.68 -4.00 6.65
N ASN A 41 9.61 -4.62 5.94
CA ASN A 41 9.57 -4.86 4.50
C ASN A 41 9.64 -6.34 4.14
N ASP A 42 9.41 -7.22 5.12
CA ASP A 42 9.38 -8.67 4.92
C ASP A 42 8.10 -9.09 4.19
N ALA A 43 8.23 -9.29 2.89
CA ALA A 43 7.11 -9.69 2.03
C ALA A 43 6.52 -11.06 2.38
N LYS A 44 7.29 -11.96 2.95
CA LYS A 44 6.81 -13.27 3.43
C LYS A 44 5.85 -13.10 4.60
N TYR A 45 6.17 -12.20 5.52
CA TYR A 45 5.29 -11.87 6.64
C TYR A 45 4.02 -11.16 6.16
N PHE A 46 4.13 -10.25 5.21
CA PHE A 46 2.97 -9.58 4.60
C PHE A 46 2.06 -10.55 3.86
N ALA A 47 2.64 -11.54 3.15
CA ALA A 47 1.85 -12.58 2.50
C ALA A 47 1.02 -13.37 3.52
N TYR A 48 1.62 -13.75 4.65
CA TYR A 48 0.93 -14.41 5.73
C TYR A 48 -0.21 -13.56 6.31
N GLN A 49 0.06 -12.29 6.63
CA GLN A 49 -0.93 -11.38 7.19
C GLN A 49 -2.09 -11.09 6.22
N LEU A 50 -1.82 -10.99 4.92
CA LEU A 50 -2.85 -10.78 3.91
C LEU A 50 -3.72 -12.03 3.74
N LYS A 51 -3.09 -13.20 3.76
CA LYS A 51 -3.76 -14.48 3.55
C LYS A 51 -4.74 -14.82 4.67
N TYR A 52 -4.35 -14.57 5.91
CA TYR A 52 -5.12 -14.96 7.09
C TYR A 52 -5.63 -13.74 7.85
N ASP A 53 -6.94 -13.63 7.98
CA ASP A 53 -7.60 -12.58 8.76
C ASP A 53 -8.64 -13.21 9.68
N SER A 54 -8.59 -12.89 10.97
CA SER A 54 -9.47 -13.50 11.99
C SER A 54 -10.93 -13.11 11.83
N ALA A 55 -11.22 -11.94 11.23
CA ALA A 55 -12.58 -11.47 11.02
C ALA A 55 -13.10 -11.75 9.60
N HIS A 56 -12.22 -11.63 8.58
CA HIS A 56 -12.59 -11.74 7.16
C HIS A 56 -12.19 -13.07 6.53
N GLY A 57 -11.54 -13.95 7.30
CA GLY A 57 -11.17 -15.29 6.84
C GLY A 57 -9.98 -15.30 5.88
N ILE A 58 -9.85 -16.41 5.17
CA ILE A 58 -8.75 -16.64 4.24
C ILE A 58 -8.97 -15.83 2.96
N PHE A 59 -7.93 -15.14 2.49
CA PHE A 59 -7.93 -14.44 1.21
C PHE A 59 -8.22 -15.42 0.07
N LYS A 60 -9.16 -15.08 -0.80
CA LYS A 60 -9.65 -15.96 -1.88
C LYS A 60 -8.77 -15.95 -3.14
N GLY A 61 -7.64 -15.25 -3.11
CA GLY A 61 -6.69 -15.20 -4.20
C GLY A 61 -5.39 -15.92 -3.87
N GLU A 62 -4.46 -15.86 -4.80
CA GLU A 62 -3.08 -16.34 -4.61
C GLU A 62 -2.22 -15.23 -4.02
N VAL A 63 -1.51 -15.53 -2.95
CA VAL A 63 -0.55 -14.63 -2.31
C VAL A 63 0.74 -15.37 -2.06
N THR A 64 1.81 -14.89 -2.64
CA THR A 64 3.17 -15.41 -2.47
C THR A 64 4.15 -14.26 -2.27
N SER A 65 5.40 -14.58 -1.96
CA SER A 65 6.47 -13.60 -1.87
C SER A 65 7.69 -14.07 -2.64
N LYS A 66 8.55 -13.14 -3.02
CA LYS A 66 9.81 -13.41 -3.68
C LYS A 66 10.85 -12.34 -3.40
N LYS A 67 12.11 -12.67 -3.67
CA LYS A 67 13.20 -11.70 -3.70
C LYS A 67 13.24 -10.99 -5.05
N SER A 68 13.39 -9.68 -5.05
CA SER A 68 13.62 -8.92 -6.29
C SER A 68 15.02 -9.15 -6.85
N LYS A 69 15.98 -9.46 -5.94
CA LYS A 69 17.37 -9.75 -6.29
C LYS A 69 17.87 -10.96 -5.50
N PRO A 70 18.69 -11.84 -6.10
CA PRO A 70 19.16 -13.06 -5.43
C PRO A 70 19.99 -12.83 -4.16
N GLU A 71 20.69 -11.69 -4.09
CA GLU A 71 21.56 -11.31 -2.96
C GLU A 71 20.82 -10.82 -1.71
N LEU A 72 19.51 -10.59 -1.78
CA LEU A 72 18.72 -10.18 -0.62
C LEU A 72 18.59 -11.30 0.40
N GLU A 73 18.62 -10.95 1.68
CA GLU A 73 18.44 -11.92 2.77
C GLU A 73 16.97 -12.39 2.86
N SER A 74 16.02 -11.48 2.67
CA SER A 74 14.59 -11.73 2.77
C SER A 74 13.84 -11.36 1.50
N ASP A 75 12.60 -11.85 1.37
CA ASP A 75 11.69 -11.47 0.31
C ASP A 75 11.24 -10.00 0.49
N ASP A 76 11.35 -9.22 -0.56
CA ASP A 76 10.98 -7.79 -0.61
C ASP A 76 9.84 -7.48 -1.58
N THR A 77 9.30 -8.51 -2.21
CA THR A 77 8.24 -8.37 -3.21
C THR A 77 7.09 -9.32 -2.88
N LEU A 78 5.91 -8.75 -2.67
CA LEU A 78 4.66 -9.48 -2.52
C LEU A 78 4.07 -9.73 -3.90
N VAL A 79 3.55 -10.93 -4.15
CA VAL A 79 2.89 -11.30 -5.40
C VAL A 79 1.45 -11.67 -5.10
N ILE A 80 0.50 -10.91 -5.67
CA ILE A 80 -0.93 -11.07 -5.42
C ILE A 80 -1.61 -11.32 -6.76
N ASN A 81 -2.20 -12.50 -6.93
CA ASN A 81 -2.82 -12.92 -8.20
C ASN A 81 -1.91 -12.73 -9.42
N GLY A 82 -0.60 -12.94 -9.26
CA GLY A 82 0.41 -12.75 -10.29
C GLY A 82 1.00 -11.35 -10.39
N GLU A 83 0.41 -10.34 -9.74
CA GLU A 83 0.90 -8.97 -9.76
C GLU A 83 1.94 -8.71 -8.65
N ALA A 84 3.09 -8.17 -9.03
CA ALA A 84 4.20 -7.91 -8.11
C ALA A 84 4.08 -6.52 -7.46
N THR A 85 4.21 -6.48 -6.14
CA THR A 85 4.16 -5.27 -5.33
C THR A 85 5.41 -5.16 -4.46
N LYS A 86 6.11 -4.03 -4.54
CA LYS A 86 7.33 -3.80 -3.76
C LYS A 86 7.00 -3.54 -2.28
N CYS A 87 7.69 -4.22 -1.38
CA CYS A 87 7.59 -3.97 0.05
C CYS A 87 8.71 -3.03 0.49
N ILE A 88 8.37 -1.93 1.14
CA ILE A 88 9.28 -0.85 1.48
C ILE A 88 9.22 -0.59 2.99
N LEU A 89 10.38 -0.38 3.59
CA LEU A 89 10.47 0.01 4.98
C LEU A 89 9.99 1.46 5.17
N ALA A 90 9.12 1.66 6.16
CA ALA A 90 8.58 2.97 6.48
C ALA A 90 9.66 3.98 6.88
N THR A 91 9.47 5.21 6.48
CA THR A 91 10.30 6.35 6.88
C THR A 91 9.54 7.27 7.84
N LYS A 92 10.27 8.00 8.67
CA LYS A 92 9.66 9.03 9.55
C LYS A 92 9.09 10.21 8.74
N ASP A 93 9.64 10.45 7.58
CA ASP A 93 9.25 11.52 6.67
C ASP A 93 8.75 10.93 5.35
N PRO A 94 7.45 11.03 5.04
CA PRO A 94 6.87 10.50 3.80
C PRO A 94 7.50 11.07 2.52
N SER A 95 8.12 12.25 2.59
CA SER A 95 8.76 12.87 1.43
C SER A 95 9.98 12.09 0.90
N GLN A 96 10.51 11.19 1.71
CA GLN A 96 11.65 10.33 1.35
C GLN A 96 11.24 9.04 0.65
N LEU A 97 9.95 8.76 0.53
CA LEU A 97 9.44 7.57 -0.14
C LEU A 97 9.60 7.68 -1.66
N PRO A 98 9.86 6.58 -2.38
CA PRO A 98 10.23 6.62 -3.80
C PRO A 98 9.03 6.73 -4.76
N TRP A 99 8.05 7.58 -4.45
CA TRP A 99 6.82 7.66 -5.25
C TRP A 99 7.05 8.14 -6.67
N LYS A 100 7.96 9.08 -6.87
CA LYS A 100 8.34 9.57 -8.21
C LYS A 100 8.95 8.47 -9.06
N GLU A 101 9.89 7.69 -8.48
CA GLU A 101 10.56 6.58 -9.16
C GLU A 101 9.57 5.48 -9.56
N LEU A 102 8.63 5.17 -8.68
CA LEU A 102 7.60 4.14 -8.91
C LEU A 102 6.42 4.64 -9.75
N GLY A 103 6.36 5.93 -10.03
CA GLY A 103 5.28 6.55 -10.80
C GLY A 103 3.92 6.49 -10.09
N VAL A 104 3.92 6.62 -8.76
CA VAL A 104 2.70 6.54 -7.94
C VAL A 104 1.74 7.68 -8.27
N ASP A 105 0.50 7.34 -8.61
CA ASP A 105 -0.58 8.31 -8.81
C ASP A 105 -1.28 8.64 -7.48
N TYR A 106 -1.65 7.61 -6.72
CA TYR A 106 -2.36 7.76 -5.45
C TYR A 106 -1.62 7.04 -4.32
N VAL A 107 -1.55 7.70 -3.16
CA VAL A 107 -1.15 7.05 -1.91
C VAL A 107 -2.37 6.87 -1.02
N ILE A 108 -2.59 5.67 -0.54
CA ILE A 108 -3.54 5.39 0.54
C ILE A 108 -2.76 5.46 1.85
N GLU A 109 -3.03 6.51 2.61
CA GLU A 109 -2.41 6.75 3.91
C GLU A 109 -3.25 6.06 4.99
N SER A 110 -2.78 4.93 5.48
CA SER A 110 -3.47 4.08 6.45
C SER A 110 -2.64 3.75 7.69
N THR A 111 -1.61 4.56 7.98
CA THR A 111 -0.80 4.41 9.20
C THR A 111 -1.49 4.94 10.46
N GLY A 112 -2.43 5.87 10.30
CA GLY A 112 -3.00 6.64 11.41
C GLY A 112 -2.08 7.73 11.99
N LEU A 113 -0.87 7.90 11.43
CA LEU A 113 0.13 8.87 11.92
C LEU A 113 0.11 10.19 11.15
N PHE A 114 -0.28 10.16 9.89
CA PHE A 114 -0.27 11.30 8.97
C PHE A 114 -1.71 11.67 8.57
N THR A 115 -2.50 12.08 9.57
CA THR A 115 -3.94 12.35 9.40
C THR A 115 -4.26 13.80 9.07
N ASP A 116 -3.31 14.71 9.24
CA ASP A 116 -3.44 16.12 8.80
C ASP A 116 -2.88 16.31 7.38
N SER A 117 -3.41 17.31 6.68
CA SER A 117 -3.03 17.58 5.30
C SER A 117 -1.56 17.99 5.16
N GLU A 118 -1.01 18.70 6.15
CA GLU A 118 0.38 19.15 6.11
C GLU A 118 1.36 17.97 6.11
N LYS A 119 1.13 16.98 6.98
CA LYS A 119 1.94 15.76 7.02
C LYS A 119 1.71 14.89 5.78
N ALA A 120 0.45 14.77 5.34
CA ALA A 120 0.11 13.99 4.14
C ALA A 120 0.73 14.59 2.86
N LYS A 121 0.95 15.91 2.80
CA LYS A 121 1.67 16.59 1.69
C LYS A 121 3.09 16.08 1.48
N GLY A 122 3.71 15.44 2.45
CA GLY A 122 4.98 14.74 2.27
C GLY A 122 4.94 13.70 1.15
N HIS A 123 3.82 13.01 0.99
CA HIS A 123 3.64 12.07 -0.13
C HIS A 123 3.56 12.79 -1.49
N ILE A 124 2.97 13.98 -1.55
CA ILE A 124 2.95 14.81 -2.76
C ILE A 124 4.36 15.27 -3.10
N ALA A 125 5.13 15.72 -2.10
CA ALA A 125 6.53 16.11 -2.28
C ALA A 125 7.39 14.94 -2.77
N ALA A 126 7.08 13.71 -2.36
CA ALA A 126 7.74 12.50 -2.83
C ALA A 126 7.37 12.10 -4.28
N GLY A 127 6.36 12.75 -4.87
CA GLY A 127 5.97 12.56 -6.26
C GLY A 127 4.61 11.92 -6.51
N ALA A 128 3.83 11.61 -5.45
CA ALA A 128 2.45 11.18 -5.62
C ALA A 128 1.56 12.33 -6.12
N LYS A 129 0.55 12.02 -6.91
CA LYS A 129 -0.38 13.04 -7.41
C LYS A 129 -1.49 13.38 -6.41
N LYS A 130 -1.95 12.37 -5.66
CA LYS A 130 -3.00 12.53 -4.65
C LYS A 130 -2.76 11.61 -3.46
N VAL A 131 -3.32 12.01 -2.31
CA VAL A 131 -3.29 11.21 -1.08
C VAL A 131 -4.72 10.99 -0.60
N ILE A 132 -5.04 9.75 -0.25
CA ILE A 132 -6.31 9.36 0.36
C ILE A 132 -5.99 8.97 1.80
N ILE A 133 -6.46 9.74 2.76
CA ILE A 133 -6.31 9.45 4.19
C ILE A 133 -7.46 8.57 4.64
N SER A 134 -7.18 7.40 5.18
CA SER A 134 -8.19 6.43 5.63
C SER A 134 -8.70 6.68 7.06
N ALA A 135 -8.46 7.86 7.60
CA ALA A 135 -8.86 8.28 8.94
C ALA A 135 -9.47 9.69 8.89
N PRO A 136 -10.23 10.11 9.91
CA PRO A 136 -10.71 11.48 9.97
C PRO A 136 -9.58 12.50 9.92
N SER A 137 -9.75 13.54 9.11
CA SER A 137 -8.83 14.67 8.98
C SER A 137 -9.59 15.98 9.15
N ASN A 138 -9.02 16.91 9.88
CA ASN A 138 -9.67 18.19 10.14
C ASN A 138 -9.49 19.22 9.00
N ASP A 139 -8.57 18.98 8.10
CA ASP A 139 -8.09 19.93 7.10
C ASP A 139 -7.90 19.30 5.69
N ALA A 140 -8.54 18.17 5.44
CA ALA A 140 -8.56 17.58 4.11
C ALA A 140 -9.32 18.48 3.11
N ASP A 141 -8.88 18.52 1.85
CA ASP A 141 -9.56 19.29 0.79
C ASP A 141 -11.01 18.83 0.61
N VAL A 142 -11.23 17.51 0.73
CA VAL A 142 -12.55 16.87 0.62
C VAL A 142 -12.61 15.69 1.60
N THR A 143 -13.76 15.54 2.26
CA THR A 143 -14.08 14.35 3.05
C THR A 143 -15.25 13.62 2.39
N LEU A 144 -15.03 12.32 2.07
CA LEU A 144 -16.03 11.48 1.43
C LEU A 144 -16.51 10.39 2.41
N VAL A 145 -17.82 10.24 2.47
CA VAL A 145 -18.49 9.15 3.20
C VAL A 145 -19.40 8.44 2.20
N LEU A 146 -19.25 7.12 2.08
CA LEU A 146 -20.05 6.26 1.20
C LEU A 146 -21.15 5.57 1.98
#